data_538bb0e2d11613ad073684f81a8c1ba4
#
_entry.id   538bb0e2d11613ad073684f81a8c1ba4
#
_cell.length_a   1.000
_cell.length_b   1.000
_cell.length_c   1.000
_cell.angle_alpha   90.00
_cell.angle_beta   90.00
_cell.angle_gamma   90.00
#
_symmetry.space_group_name_H-M   'P 1'
#
loop_
_entity.id
_entity.type
_entity.pdbx_description
1 polymer ?
#
loop_
_entity_poly.entity_id
_entity_poly.type
_entity_poly.pdbx_seq_one_letter_code
_entity_poly.pdbx_strand_id
1 'polypeptide(L)'
;ANLDKPFGQNLSKINRIIVASLGIGLIVISVSSFMGMGPYGANSVALKVGLYGLINLTILGIEIAFFPLGQSFERLAIEGSSPDLESEISGGMSTTLIWVHSTYILIFIVAFIGATKIIG
;
A
#
# COMPACT_ATOMS: atom_id res chain seq x y z
N ALA A 1 21.10 -1.43 -20.44
CA ALA A 1 19.85 -0.73 -20.48
C ALA A 1 18.66 -1.63 -20.78
N ASN A 2 18.65 -2.28 -21.98
CA ASN A 2 17.50 -3.14 -22.32
C ASN A 2 17.45 -4.43 -21.51
N LEU A 3 18.58 -4.90 -21.04
CA LEU A 3 18.64 -6.10 -20.21
C LEU A 3 18.11 -5.87 -18.78
N ASP A 4 18.19 -4.62 -18.30
CA ASP A 4 17.77 -4.28 -16.95
C ASP A 4 16.24 -4.18 -16.82
N LYS A 5 15.54 -3.83 -17.90
CA LYS A 5 14.08 -3.68 -17.86
C LYS A 5 13.34 -4.97 -17.48
N PRO A 6 13.58 -6.13 -18.13
CA PRO A 6 12.92 -7.37 -17.72
C PRO A 6 13.27 -7.78 -16.29
N PHE A 7 14.52 -7.58 -15.88
CA PHE A 7 14.96 -7.89 -14.53
C PHE A 7 14.27 -6.99 -13.51
N GLY A 8 14.20 -5.68 -13.77
CA GLY A 8 13.50 -4.74 -12.91
C GLY A 8 12.01 -5.03 -12.79
N GLN A 9 11.36 -5.41 -13.89
CA GLN A 9 9.96 -5.80 -13.88
C GLN A 9 9.72 -7.05 -13.04
N ASN A 10 10.59 -8.05 -13.15
CA ASN A 10 10.50 -9.26 -12.35
C ASN A 10 10.70 -8.99 -10.87
N LEU A 11 11.68 -8.15 -10.53
CA LEU A 11 11.91 -7.74 -9.14
C LEU A 11 10.71 -7.00 -8.56
N SER A 12 10.11 -6.09 -9.32
CA SER A 12 8.93 -5.35 -8.89
C SER A 12 7.76 -6.30 -8.64
N LYS A 13 7.56 -7.28 -9.52
CA LYS A 13 6.51 -8.28 -9.36
C LYS A 13 6.73 -9.13 -8.11
N ILE A 14 7.96 -9.59 -7.90
CA ILE A 14 8.31 -10.39 -6.72
C ILE A 14 8.10 -9.56 -5.46
N ASN A 15 8.55 -8.30 -5.46
CA ASN A 15 8.36 -7.40 -4.33
C ASN A 15 6.88 -7.22 -3.99
N ARG A 16 6.02 -7.04 -4.98
CA ARG A 16 4.58 -6.92 -4.78
C ARG A 16 3.98 -8.17 -4.15
N ILE A 17 4.41 -9.34 -4.60
CA ILE A 17 3.95 -10.62 -4.04
C ILE A 17 4.37 -10.73 -2.58
N ILE A 18 5.60 -10.38 -2.26
CA ILE A 18 6.12 -10.43 -0.89
C ILE A 18 5.33 -9.47 0.01
N VAL A 19 5.15 -8.23 -0.42
CA VAL A 19 4.42 -7.22 0.37
C VAL A 19 2.98 -7.62 0.56
N ALA A 20 2.31 -8.12 -0.48
CA ALA A 20 0.93 -8.58 -0.38
C ALA A 20 0.81 -9.76 0.57
N SER A 21 1.71 -10.74 0.47
CA SER A 21 1.72 -11.92 1.34
C SER A 21 1.94 -11.53 2.79
N LEU A 22 2.87 -10.61 3.03
CA LEU A 22 3.16 -10.12 4.38
C LEU A 22 1.95 -9.39 4.97
N GLY A 23 1.33 -8.50 4.20
CA GLY A 23 0.14 -7.78 4.64
C GLY A 23 -1.01 -8.71 4.98
N ILE A 24 -1.30 -9.67 4.11
CA ILE A 24 -2.35 -10.66 4.33
C ILE A 24 -2.03 -11.52 5.56
N GLY A 25 -0.77 -11.96 5.70
CA GLY A 25 -0.34 -12.75 6.83
C GLY A 25 -0.52 -12.02 8.15
N LEU A 26 -0.16 -10.75 8.21
CA LEU A 26 -0.34 -9.94 9.41
C LEU A 26 -1.84 -9.78 9.78
N ILE A 27 -2.70 -9.60 8.78
CA ILE A 27 -4.14 -9.50 9.00
C ILE A 27 -4.67 -10.82 9.53
N VAL A 28 -4.26 -11.95 8.95
CA VAL A 28 -4.68 -13.27 9.41
C VAL A 28 -4.25 -13.52 10.85
N ILE A 29 -3.01 -13.17 11.21
CA ILE A 29 -2.51 -13.30 12.59
C ILE A 29 -3.35 -12.44 13.54
N SER A 30 -3.65 -11.21 13.16
CA SER A 30 -4.46 -10.32 13.96
C SER A 30 -5.86 -10.87 14.22
N VAL A 31 -6.57 -11.27 13.16
CA VAL A 31 -7.92 -11.82 13.26
C VAL A 31 -7.92 -13.11 14.08
N SER A 32 -6.95 -14.00 13.84
CA SER A 32 -6.82 -15.23 14.61
C SER A 32 -6.60 -14.95 16.08
N SER A 33 -5.78 -13.95 16.42
CA SER A 33 -5.53 -13.56 17.81
C SER A 33 -6.80 -13.06 18.49
N PHE A 34 -7.61 -12.25 17.80
CA PHE A 34 -8.90 -11.79 18.34
C PHE A 34 -9.89 -12.93 18.51
N MET A 35 -9.78 -13.97 17.71
CA MET A 35 -10.63 -15.17 17.84
C MET A 35 -10.12 -16.15 18.91
N GLY A 36 -9.02 -15.84 19.56
CA GLY A 36 -8.46 -16.70 20.60
C GLY A 36 -7.52 -17.80 20.10
N MET A 37 -7.19 -17.80 18.80
CA MET A 37 -6.35 -18.83 18.18
C MET A 37 -4.95 -18.35 17.85
N GLY A 38 -4.72 -17.05 17.93
CA GLY A 38 -3.44 -16.47 17.57
C GLY A 38 -2.56 -16.16 18.79
N PRO A 39 -1.32 -15.70 18.56
CA PRO A 39 -0.33 -15.54 19.63
C PRO A 39 -0.53 -14.32 20.52
N TYR A 40 -1.31 -13.32 20.09
CA TYR A 40 -1.38 -12.03 20.79
C TYR A 40 -2.64 -11.83 21.63
N GLY A 41 -3.66 -12.68 21.45
CA GLY A 41 -4.94 -12.47 22.11
C GLY A 41 -5.65 -11.21 21.60
N ALA A 42 -6.76 -10.84 22.25
CA ALA A 42 -7.56 -9.69 21.85
C ALA A 42 -7.07 -8.42 22.56
N ASN A 43 -5.91 -7.92 22.19
CA ASN A 43 -5.30 -6.74 22.81
C ASN A 43 -4.79 -5.76 21.75
N SER A 44 -4.16 -4.67 22.19
CA SER A 44 -3.67 -3.63 21.31
C SER A 44 -2.57 -4.13 20.36
N VAL A 45 -1.81 -5.15 20.76
CA VAL A 45 -0.77 -5.73 19.91
C VAL A 45 -1.40 -6.40 18.69
N ALA A 46 -2.44 -7.21 18.90
CA ALA A 46 -3.15 -7.87 17.80
C ALA A 46 -3.75 -6.84 16.84
N LEU A 47 -4.36 -5.78 17.38
CA LEU A 47 -4.93 -4.72 16.56
C LEU A 47 -3.84 -4.00 15.74
N LYS A 48 -2.71 -3.68 16.34
CA LYS A 48 -1.60 -3.03 15.64
C LYS A 48 -1.05 -3.92 14.53
N VAL A 49 -0.91 -5.21 14.76
CA VAL A 49 -0.44 -6.16 13.75
C VAL A 49 -1.38 -6.15 12.53
N GLY A 50 -2.70 -6.17 12.75
CA GLY A 50 -3.67 -6.08 11.68
C GLY A 50 -3.58 -4.78 10.91
N LEU A 51 -3.42 -3.67 11.63
CA LEU A 51 -3.29 -2.34 11.02
C LEU A 51 -2.00 -2.23 10.21
N TYR A 52 -0.89 -2.79 10.68
CA TYR A 52 0.34 -2.83 9.89
C TYR A 52 0.15 -3.64 8.60
N GLY A 53 -0.61 -4.73 8.65
CA GLY A 53 -0.96 -5.48 7.45
C GLY A 53 -1.74 -4.64 6.47
N LEU A 54 -2.73 -3.87 6.94
CA LEU A 54 -3.50 -2.95 6.09
C LEU A 54 -2.61 -1.84 5.51
N ILE A 55 -1.69 -1.29 6.30
CA ILE A 55 -0.75 -0.28 5.83
C ILE A 55 0.12 -0.86 4.71
N ASN A 56 0.63 -2.07 4.84
CA ASN A 56 1.39 -2.72 3.79
C ASN A 56 0.58 -2.86 2.50
N LEU A 57 -0.69 -3.23 2.62
CA LEU A 57 -1.57 -3.35 1.45
C LEU A 57 -1.86 -2.00 0.80
N THR A 58 -2.01 -0.92 1.60
CA THR A 58 -2.21 0.42 1.03
C THR A 58 -0.95 0.92 0.33
N ILE A 59 0.23 0.63 0.86
CA ILE A 59 1.49 0.98 0.19
C ILE A 59 1.59 0.25 -1.14
N LEU A 60 1.22 -1.02 -1.20
CA LEU A 60 1.15 -1.78 -2.44
C LEU A 60 0.16 -1.13 -3.42
N GLY A 61 -0.99 -0.68 -2.93
CA GLY A 61 -1.97 0.06 -3.74
C GLY A 61 -1.40 1.33 -4.32
N ILE A 62 -0.60 2.07 -3.55
CA ILE A 62 0.09 3.27 -4.04
C ILE A 62 1.03 2.91 -5.19
N GLU A 63 1.83 1.86 -5.05
CA GLU A 63 2.74 1.41 -6.11
C GLU A 63 1.99 1.06 -7.38
N ILE A 64 0.90 0.29 -7.26
CA ILE A 64 0.09 -0.12 -8.41
C ILE A 64 -0.57 1.08 -9.07
N ALA A 65 -1.11 2.01 -8.29
CA ALA A 65 -1.75 3.20 -8.83
C ALA A 65 -0.75 4.17 -9.49
N PHE A 66 0.46 4.25 -8.94
CA PHE A 66 1.49 5.15 -9.45
C PHE A 66 2.14 4.64 -10.74
N PHE A 67 2.12 3.34 -10.99
CA PHE A 67 2.77 2.75 -12.15
C PHE A 67 2.24 3.32 -13.47
N PRO A 68 0.90 3.34 -13.73
CA PRO A 68 0.36 3.98 -14.93
C PRO A 68 0.65 5.48 -14.98
N LEU A 69 0.64 6.14 -13.83
CA LEU A 69 0.94 7.56 -13.75
C LEU A 69 2.37 7.87 -14.20
N GLY A 70 3.33 7.02 -13.81
CA GLY A 70 4.70 7.14 -14.26
C GLY A 70 4.83 7.02 -15.78
N GLN A 71 4.09 6.10 -16.39
CA GLN A 71 4.05 5.95 -17.83
C GLN A 71 3.43 7.18 -18.50
N SER A 72 2.41 7.76 -17.92
CA SER A 72 1.78 8.98 -18.44
C SER A 72 2.75 10.16 -18.41
N PHE A 73 3.56 10.29 -17.36
CA PHE A 73 4.59 11.32 -17.28
C PHE A 73 5.68 11.12 -18.32
N GLU A 74 6.10 9.89 -18.61
CA GLU A 74 7.03 9.61 -19.70
C GLU A 74 6.47 10.04 -21.04
N ARG A 75 5.21 9.74 -21.31
CA ARG A 75 4.54 10.15 -22.55
C ARG A 75 4.47 11.68 -22.64
N LEU A 76 4.21 12.36 -21.54
CA LEU A 76 4.20 13.82 -21.50
C LEU A 76 5.54 14.40 -21.91
N ALA A 77 6.64 13.81 -21.44
CA ALA A 77 7.99 14.26 -21.77
C ALA A 77 8.34 14.04 -23.25
N ILE A 78 7.81 12.97 -23.86
CA ILE A 78 8.14 12.60 -25.24
C ILE A 78 7.19 13.26 -26.24
N GLU A 79 5.88 13.18 -25.98
CA GLU A 79 4.84 13.58 -26.93
C GLU A 79 4.32 14.99 -26.69
N GLY A 80 4.60 15.57 -25.53
CA GLY A 80 4.07 16.86 -25.14
C GLY A 80 2.67 16.77 -24.59
N SER A 81 2.16 17.89 -24.11
CA SER A 81 0.86 17.97 -23.45
C SER A 81 -0.30 17.83 -24.45
N SER A 82 -1.34 17.12 -24.03
CA SER A 82 -2.60 17.03 -24.77
C SER A 82 -3.74 16.94 -23.75
N PRO A 83 -4.97 17.32 -24.14
CA PRO A 83 -6.11 17.23 -23.20
C PRO A 83 -6.34 15.80 -22.68
N ASP A 84 -6.18 14.79 -23.55
CA ASP A 84 -6.35 13.39 -23.16
C ASP A 84 -5.29 12.96 -22.16
N LEU A 85 -4.04 13.34 -22.38
CA LEU A 85 -2.93 13.00 -21.52
C LEU A 85 -3.05 13.72 -20.16
N GLU A 86 -3.43 14.98 -20.16
CA GLU A 86 -3.68 15.73 -18.94
C GLU A 86 -4.78 15.11 -18.09
N SER A 87 -5.85 14.66 -18.73
CA SER A 87 -6.96 13.97 -18.06
C SER A 87 -6.49 12.65 -17.45
N GLU A 88 -5.67 11.89 -18.17
CA GLU A 88 -5.11 10.63 -17.71
C GLU A 88 -4.22 10.84 -16.47
N ILE A 89 -3.36 11.85 -16.50
CA ILE A 89 -2.49 12.18 -15.37
C ILE A 89 -3.31 12.63 -14.17
N SER A 90 -4.29 13.50 -14.38
CA SER A 90 -5.17 13.98 -13.32
C SER A 90 -5.91 12.82 -12.64
N GLY A 91 -6.45 11.89 -13.41
CA GLY A 91 -7.12 10.71 -12.89
C GLY A 91 -6.17 9.81 -12.10
N GLY A 92 -4.96 9.59 -12.61
CA GLY A 92 -3.94 8.80 -11.92
C GLY A 92 -3.49 9.44 -10.62
N MET A 93 -3.31 10.74 -10.59
CA MET A 93 -2.96 11.48 -9.37
C MET A 93 -4.08 11.38 -8.33
N SER A 94 -5.34 11.53 -8.75
CA SER A 94 -6.48 11.43 -7.85
C SER A 94 -6.54 10.03 -7.21
N THR A 95 -6.38 8.97 -7.99
CA THR A 95 -6.37 7.60 -7.49
C THR A 95 -5.20 7.38 -6.51
N THR A 96 -4.01 7.85 -6.86
CA THR A 96 -2.83 7.74 -6.00
C THR A 96 -3.05 8.47 -4.67
N LEU A 97 -3.65 9.67 -4.70
CA LEU A 97 -3.92 10.44 -3.50
C LEU A 97 -4.91 9.73 -2.56
N ILE A 98 -5.89 9.03 -3.10
CA ILE A 98 -6.82 8.24 -2.28
C ILE A 98 -6.05 7.18 -1.48
N TRP A 99 -5.14 6.47 -2.12
CA TRP A 99 -4.32 5.47 -1.44
C TRP A 99 -3.37 6.09 -0.41
N VAL A 100 -2.78 7.24 -0.74
CA VAL A 100 -1.88 7.95 0.19
C VAL A 100 -2.64 8.43 1.43
N HIS A 101 -3.82 9.01 1.24
CA HIS A 101 -4.64 9.45 2.37
C HIS A 101 -5.10 8.28 3.23
N SER A 102 -5.45 7.15 2.62
CA SER A 102 -5.80 5.93 3.36
C SER A 102 -4.64 5.46 4.21
N THR A 103 -3.42 5.50 3.68
CA THR A 103 -2.23 5.12 4.43
C THR A 103 -2.00 6.04 5.63
N TYR A 104 -2.14 7.35 5.45
CA TYR A 104 -2.00 8.32 6.54
C TYR A 104 -3.03 8.11 7.64
N ILE A 105 -4.27 7.82 7.26
CA ILE A 105 -5.34 7.55 8.23
C ILE A 105 -4.99 6.32 9.07
N LEU A 106 -4.52 5.25 8.42
CA LEU A 106 -4.14 4.03 9.13
C LEU A 106 -2.96 4.26 10.07
N ILE A 107 -1.96 5.01 9.63
CA ILE A 107 -0.81 5.37 10.47
C ILE A 107 -1.26 6.17 11.69
N PHE A 108 -2.16 7.13 11.48
CA PHE A 108 -2.71 7.94 12.57
C PHE A 108 -3.46 7.08 13.57
N ILE A 109 -4.27 6.13 13.10
CA ILE A 109 -5.01 5.20 13.97
C ILE A 109 -4.04 4.36 14.81
N VAL A 110 -2.99 3.83 14.18
CA VAL A 110 -1.97 3.05 14.90
C VAL A 110 -1.30 3.89 15.98
N ALA A 111 -0.92 5.12 15.65
CA ALA A 111 -0.30 6.03 16.60
C ALA A 111 -1.24 6.35 17.76
N PHE A 112 -2.52 6.60 17.48
CA PHE A 112 -3.53 6.89 18.49
C PHE A 112 -3.69 5.71 19.45
N ILE A 113 -3.81 4.50 18.92
CA ILE A 113 -3.93 3.28 19.75
C ILE A 113 -2.69 3.08 20.61
N GLY A 114 -1.50 3.32 20.04
CA GLY A 114 -0.25 3.22 20.78
C GLY A 114 -0.13 4.24 21.90
N ALA A 115 -0.59 5.47 21.66
CA ALA A 115 -0.50 6.56 22.62
C ALA A 115 -1.53 6.42 23.75
N THR A 116 -2.75 6.00 23.42
CA THR A 116 -3.86 5.97 24.39
C THR A 116 -4.02 4.64 25.12
N LYS A 117 -3.46 3.57 24.58
CA LYS A 117 -3.58 2.21 25.13
C LYS A 117 -5.03 1.82 25.39
N ILE A 118 -5.92 2.14 24.47
CA ILE A 118 -7.35 1.90 24.61
C ILE A 118 -7.63 0.41 24.81
N ILE A 119 -6.91 -0.46 24.14
CA ILE A 119 -7.06 -1.91 24.25
C ILE A 119 -5.78 -2.45 24.89
N GLY A 120 -5.89 -2.98 26.02
CA GLY A 120 -4.73 -3.52 26.65
C GLY A 120 -4.11 -3.80 27.59
#